data_103977dfff41b9827fa2675fe6d7acdd
#
_entry.id   103977dfff41b9827fa2675fe6d7acdd
#
_cell.length_a   1.000
_cell.length_b   1.000
_cell.length_c   1.000
_cell.angle_alpha   90.00
_cell.angle_beta   90.00
_cell.angle_gamma   90.00
#
_symmetry.space_group_name_H-M   'P 1'
#
loop_
_entity.id
_entity.type
_entity.pdbx_description
1 polymer ?
#
loop_
_entity_poly.entity_id
_entity_poly.type
_entity_poly.pdbx_seq_one_letter_code
_entity_poly.pdbx_strand_id
1 'polypeptide(L)'
;MLGASIYFSTPLEENERYLKEISPFNVKYIFTSMQIPEEKTEQQLELLKKFISVTNRLEMKLMVDISPETFHKFNVQKEEAIDFLKSLDVKCVRVDYGFDYSEIKAFSNEFEVVLNASTIDEDFYQKGLEKGLDFTKLIACHNFYPRKDTGLDKDWIIRKNKKLKAFGLKVMMFISGDEKKRGPVFEGLPTVEAHRSQSVFTSFVECLEDLLADEVLIGDIKASRKELAKIQDYIDNGVITLEVEHLSDLDYIDRCLSNRKDVAMNVVRCVESRTVLKKQDIVPYNTVQREIGTITMDNERYGRYQGELQIVKRPLEADERVNVIGEVCESSKGLLQYIKDGTKFKFVGVDKDENNHVSL
;
A
#
# COMPACT_ATOMS: atom_id res chain seq x y z
N MET A 1 -7.27 -2.70 3.51
CA MET A 1 -6.66 -2.47 4.85
C MET A 1 -5.15 -2.64 4.78
N LEU A 2 -4.40 -2.15 5.80
CA LEU A 2 -2.93 -2.19 5.82
C LEU A 2 -2.42 -3.46 6.53
N GLY A 3 -1.34 -4.04 6.01
CA GLY A 3 -0.55 -5.09 6.64
C GLY A 3 0.95 -4.79 6.55
N ALA A 4 1.76 -5.58 7.23
CA ALA A 4 3.22 -5.47 7.21
C ALA A 4 3.86 -6.87 7.21
N SER A 5 5.18 -6.92 7.09
CA SER A 5 5.93 -8.17 7.13
C SER A 5 6.98 -8.14 8.24
N ILE A 6 7.23 -9.29 8.87
CA ILE A 6 8.36 -9.53 9.76
C ILE A 6 9.09 -10.78 9.31
N TYR A 7 10.38 -10.85 9.61
CA TYR A 7 11.22 -11.92 9.11
C TYR A 7 12.10 -12.49 10.25
N PHE A 8 12.30 -13.80 10.23
CA PHE A 8 13.17 -14.49 11.22
C PHE A 8 14.64 -14.07 11.11
N SER A 9 15.06 -13.59 9.94
CA SER A 9 16.41 -13.02 9.72
C SER A 9 16.63 -11.66 10.40
N THR A 10 15.56 -11.00 10.84
CA THR A 10 15.63 -9.75 11.61
C THR A 10 15.62 -10.08 13.10
N PRO A 11 16.46 -9.43 13.95
CA PRO A 11 16.45 -9.66 15.40
C PRO A 11 15.05 -9.50 16.01
N LEU A 12 14.73 -10.37 16.99
CA LEU A 12 13.40 -10.37 17.63
C LEU A 12 13.03 -9.00 18.20
N GLU A 13 13.96 -8.36 18.89
CA GLU A 13 13.75 -7.05 19.52
C GLU A 13 13.46 -5.94 18.48
N GLU A 14 14.03 -6.06 17.30
CA GLU A 14 13.75 -5.13 16.18
C GLU A 14 12.36 -5.38 15.60
N ASN A 15 11.98 -6.64 15.37
CA ASN A 15 10.63 -6.99 14.94
C ASN A 15 9.58 -6.54 15.97
N GLU A 16 9.79 -6.78 17.27
CA GLU A 16 8.87 -6.35 18.33
C GLU A 16 8.75 -4.83 18.41
N ARG A 17 9.85 -4.11 18.27
CA ARG A 17 9.85 -2.64 18.23
C ARG A 17 9.04 -2.14 17.05
N TYR A 18 9.29 -2.68 15.85
CA TYR A 18 8.55 -2.30 14.65
C TYR A 18 7.05 -2.59 14.78
N LEU A 19 6.65 -3.76 15.28
CA LEU A 19 5.24 -4.08 15.52
C LEU A 19 4.57 -3.07 16.48
N LYS A 20 5.27 -2.63 17.52
CA LYS A 20 4.78 -1.57 18.44
C LYS A 20 4.69 -0.22 17.75
N GLU A 21 5.67 0.12 16.90
CA GLU A 21 5.68 1.39 16.13
C GLU A 21 4.51 1.48 15.16
N ILE A 22 4.11 0.35 14.54
CA ILE A 22 3.04 0.33 13.54
C ILE A 22 1.64 0.05 14.14
N SER A 23 1.55 -0.38 15.39
CA SER A 23 0.25 -0.70 16.01
C SER A 23 -0.77 0.46 16.02
N PRO A 24 -0.36 1.76 16.11
CA PRO A 24 -1.33 2.85 16.02
C PRO A 24 -1.96 3.05 14.63
N PHE A 25 -1.42 2.41 13.58
CA PHE A 25 -1.88 2.56 12.19
C PHE A 25 -2.87 1.47 11.76
N ASN A 26 -3.60 0.84 12.68
CA ASN A 26 -4.62 -0.18 12.40
C ASN A 26 -4.14 -1.29 11.46
N VAL A 27 -2.88 -1.71 11.61
CA VAL A 27 -2.29 -2.81 10.84
C VAL A 27 -2.97 -4.11 11.24
N LYS A 28 -3.60 -4.79 10.27
CA LYS A 28 -4.41 -5.98 10.53
C LYS A 28 -3.63 -7.27 10.37
N TYR A 29 -2.83 -7.38 9.30
CA TYR A 29 -2.09 -8.59 8.97
C TYR A 29 -0.60 -8.36 9.11
N ILE A 30 0.08 -9.36 9.69
CA ILE A 30 1.54 -9.44 9.71
C ILE A 30 1.95 -10.70 8.97
N PHE A 31 2.63 -10.55 7.85
CA PHE A 31 3.15 -11.68 7.08
C PHE A 31 4.49 -12.15 7.63
N THR A 32 4.68 -13.47 7.70
CA THR A 32 5.99 -14.10 7.87
C THR A 32 6.05 -15.40 7.07
N SER A 33 7.25 -15.79 6.61
CA SER A 33 7.43 -17.02 5.85
C SER A 33 8.32 -18.00 6.62
N MET A 34 7.86 -19.24 6.77
CA MET A 34 8.62 -20.35 7.33
C MET A 34 9.43 -21.11 6.26
N GLN A 35 9.38 -20.65 5.01
CA GLN A 35 9.99 -21.35 3.86
C GLN A 35 11.39 -20.85 3.53
N ILE A 36 11.92 -19.87 4.26
CA ILE A 36 13.23 -19.26 3.99
C ILE A 36 14.33 -20.27 4.33
N PRO A 37 15.19 -20.70 3.35
CA PRO A 37 16.13 -21.79 3.54
C PRO A 37 17.30 -21.51 4.49
N GLU A 38 17.66 -20.21 4.65
CA GLU A 38 18.88 -19.79 5.38
C GLU A 38 18.72 -19.82 6.89
N GLU A 39 17.54 -20.17 7.43
CA GLU A 39 17.25 -20.07 8.85
C GLU A 39 17.24 -21.45 9.56
N LYS A 40 17.79 -21.52 10.77
CA LYS A 40 17.85 -22.76 11.57
C LYS A 40 16.48 -23.14 12.12
N THR A 41 16.04 -24.36 11.88
CA THR A 41 14.68 -24.85 12.15
C THR A 41 14.25 -24.74 13.62
N GLU A 42 15.11 -25.11 14.58
CA GLU A 42 14.77 -25.03 16.02
C GLU A 42 14.54 -23.60 16.50
N GLN A 43 15.35 -22.66 16.01
CA GLN A 43 15.19 -21.24 16.35
C GLN A 43 13.93 -20.63 15.74
N GLN A 44 13.53 -21.07 14.52
CA GLN A 44 12.34 -20.58 13.85
C GLN A 44 11.06 -20.86 14.66
N LEU A 45 10.94 -22.06 15.23
CA LEU A 45 9.74 -22.42 16.01
C LEU A 45 9.59 -21.56 17.27
N GLU A 46 10.67 -21.36 18.00
CA GLU A 46 10.67 -20.51 19.20
C GLU A 46 10.41 -19.02 18.85
N LEU A 47 10.98 -18.53 17.75
CA LEU A 47 10.70 -17.18 17.26
C LEU A 47 9.25 -17.05 16.79
N LEU A 48 8.70 -18.06 16.09
CA LEU A 48 7.30 -18.06 15.66
C LEU A 48 6.36 -17.96 16.86
N LYS A 49 6.56 -18.74 17.93
CA LYS A 49 5.76 -18.64 19.16
C LYS A 49 5.81 -17.23 19.76
N LYS A 50 6.98 -16.60 19.76
CA LYS A 50 7.15 -15.22 20.23
C LYS A 50 6.42 -14.23 19.33
N PHE A 51 6.53 -14.37 18.00
CA PHE A 51 5.81 -13.52 17.04
C PHE A 51 4.29 -13.63 17.23
N ILE A 52 3.75 -14.85 17.35
CA ILE A 52 2.32 -15.09 17.62
C ILE A 52 1.90 -14.39 18.93
N SER A 53 2.69 -14.53 19.99
CA SER A 53 2.38 -13.90 21.28
C SER A 53 2.37 -12.37 21.19
N VAL A 54 3.32 -11.78 20.46
CA VAL A 54 3.39 -10.31 20.28
C VAL A 54 2.25 -9.81 19.42
N THR A 55 2.01 -10.44 18.28
CA THR A 55 0.94 -10.02 17.35
C THR A 55 -0.45 -10.16 17.96
N ASN A 56 -0.73 -11.26 18.70
CA ASN A 56 -1.99 -11.43 19.42
C ASN A 56 -2.21 -10.33 20.48
N ARG A 57 -1.16 -9.96 21.24
CA ARG A 57 -1.23 -8.86 22.21
C ARG A 57 -1.51 -7.50 21.58
N LEU A 58 -1.07 -7.29 20.33
CA LEU A 58 -1.29 -6.07 19.55
C LEU A 58 -2.54 -6.14 18.67
N GLU A 59 -3.37 -7.19 18.82
CA GLU A 59 -4.59 -7.42 18.03
C GLU A 59 -4.34 -7.54 16.52
N MET A 60 -3.13 -7.95 16.12
CA MET A 60 -2.74 -8.21 14.74
C MET A 60 -2.82 -9.70 14.44
N LYS A 61 -3.16 -10.07 13.20
CA LYS A 61 -3.17 -11.46 12.74
C LYS A 61 -1.83 -11.81 12.09
N LEU A 62 -1.08 -12.74 12.70
CA LEU A 62 0.09 -13.29 12.04
C LEU A 62 -0.34 -14.27 10.95
N MET A 63 -0.04 -13.94 9.70
CA MET A 63 -0.21 -14.80 8.53
C MET A 63 1.08 -15.58 8.30
N VAL A 64 1.03 -16.88 8.51
CA VAL A 64 2.18 -17.78 8.38
C VAL A 64 2.15 -18.46 7.02
N ASP A 65 3.20 -18.28 6.24
CA ASP A 65 3.36 -18.91 4.92
C ASP A 65 3.86 -20.34 5.07
N ILE A 66 3.08 -21.32 4.58
CA ILE A 66 3.31 -22.75 4.75
C ILE A 66 3.31 -23.52 3.42
N SER A 67 4.08 -24.60 3.42
CA SER A 67 4.06 -25.64 2.37
C SER A 67 4.27 -27.01 3.04
N PRO A 68 4.13 -28.15 2.35
CA PRO A 68 4.45 -29.46 2.91
C PRO A 68 5.88 -29.54 3.47
N GLU A 69 6.86 -28.87 2.82
CA GLU A 69 8.23 -28.81 3.28
C GLU A 69 8.37 -28.12 4.65
N THR A 70 7.48 -27.16 4.96
CA THR A 70 7.45 -26.52 6.27
C THR A 70 7.24 -27.55 7.37
N PHE A 71 6.27 -28.43 7.21
CA PHE A 71 5.96 -29.48 8.19
C PHE A 71 7.08 -30.53 8.28
N HIS A 72 7.62 -30.92 7.15
CA HIS A 72 8.75 -31.85 7.11
C HIS A 72 9.97 -31.32 7.88
N LYS A 73 10.27 -30.01 7.79
CA LYS A 73 11.34 -29.38 8.59
C LYS A 73 11.15 -29.55 10.11
N PHE A 74 9.92 -29.60 10.58
CA PHE A 74 9.59 -29.75 12.01
C PHE A 74 9.27 -31.19 12.42
N ASN A 75 9.52 -32.19 11.54
CA ASN A 75 9.19 -33.60 11.75
C ASN A 75 7.69 -33.81 12.05
N VAL A 76 6.82 -33.00 11.45
CA VAL A 76 5.35 -33.10 11.55
C VAL A 76 4.85 -33.78 10.28
N GLN A 77 4.00 -34.79 10.43
CA GLN A 77 3.35 -35.41 9.28
C GLN A 77 2.27 -34.49 8.74
N LYS A 78 1.93 -34.63 7.47
CA LYS A 78 0.99 -33.74 6.77
C LYS A 78 -0.41 -33.81 7.42
N GLU A 79 -0.80 -34.97 7.88
CA GLU A 79 -2.05 -35.24 8.58
C GLU A 79 -2.15 -34.56 9.95
N GLU A 80 -1.01 -34.27 10.57
CA GLU A 80 -0.89 -33.59 11.88
C GLU A 80 -0.75 -32.06 11.75
N ALA A 81 -0.69 -31.54 10.52
CA ALA A 81 -0.41 -30.14 10.24
C ALA A 81 -1.38 -29.17 10.94
N ILE A 82 -2.67 -29.49 10.93
CA ILE A 82 -3.72 -28.65 11.57
C ILE A 82 -3.52 -28.62 13.08
N ASP A 83 -3.33 -29.76 13.72
CA ASP A 83 -3.14 -29.85 15.17
C ASP A 83 -1.84 -29.16 15.61
N PHE A 84 -0.78 -29.31 14.82
CA PHE A 84 0.46 -28.60 15.05
C PHE A 84 0.27 -27.08 15.01
N LEU A 85 -0.36 -26.52 13.96
CA LEU A 85 -0.61 -25.09 13.85
C LEU A 85 -1.53 -24.57 14.96
N LYS A 86 -2.56 -25.36 15.34
CA LYS A 86 -3.43 -25.05 16.50
C LYS A 86 -2.67 -25.03 17.81
N SER A 87 -1.74 -25.96 18.02
CA SER A 87 -0.88 -25.99 19.21
C SER A 87 0.02 -24.76 19.37
N LEU A 88 0.29 -24.07 18.25
CA LEU A 88 1.04 -22.82 18.19
C LEU A 88 0.15 -21.57 18.29
N ASP A 89 -1.19 -21.73 18.37
CA ASP A 89 -2.17 -20.62 18.33
C ASP A 89 -2.15 -19.79 17.03
N VAL A 90 -1.78 -20.40 15.91
CA VAL A 90 -1.87 -19.78 14.57
C VAL A 90 -3.35 -19.54 14.24
N LYS A 91 -3.67 -18.38 13.66
CA LYS A 91 -5.04 -17.99 13.25
C LYS A 91 -5.20 -17.80 11.75
N CYS A 92 -4.12 -17.53 11.06
CA CYS A 92 -4.11 -17.27 9.62
C CYS A 92 -2.93 -17.97 8.95
N VAL A 93 -3.19 -18.70 7.88
CA VAL A 93 -2.17 -19.43 7.11
C VAL A 93 -2.22 -19.03 5.65
N ARG A 94 -1.04 -18.81 5.05
CA ARG A 94 -0.92 -18.69 3.60
C ARG A 94 -0.46 -20.05 3.05
N VAL A 95 -1.36 -20.70 2.32
CA VAL A 95 -1.13 -21.97 1.68
C VAL A 95 -0.50 -21.70 0.30
N ASP A 96 0.81 -21.94 0.18
CA ASP A 96 1.54 -21.55 -1.03
C ASP A 96 1.41 -22.60 -2.13
N TYR A 97 1.86 -23.86 -1.89
CA TYR A 97 1.77 -24.97 -2.85
C TYR A 97 1.73 -26.32 -2.15
N GLY A 98 1.42 -27.38 -2.93
CA GLY A 98 1.55 -28.78 -2.48
C GLY A 98 0.41 -29.31 -1.62
N PHE A 99 -0.69 -28.59 -1.50
CA PHE A 99 -1.91 -29.04 -0.83
C PHE A 99 -3.03 -29.26 -1.83
N ASP A 100 -3.82 -30.30 -1.62
CA ASP A 100 -5.01 -30.56 -2.41
C ASP A 100 -6.26 -29.80 -1.91
N TYR A 101 -7.36 -29.88 -2.66
CA TYR A 101 -8.59 -29.17 -2.32
C TYR A 101 -9.21 -29.61 -0.98
N SER A 102 -9.05 -30.89 -0.61
CA SER A 102 -9.57 -31.44 0.63
C SER A 102 -8.80 -30.88 1.83
N GLU A 103 -7.50 -30.75 1.68
CA GLU A 103 -6.61 -30.14 2.67
C GLU A 103 -6.85 -28.66 2.83
N ILE A 104 -6.97 -27.91 1.71
CA ILE A 104 -7.33 -26.49 1.74
C ILE A 104 -8.66 -26.30 2.44
N LYS A 105 -9.64 -27.16 2.18
CA LYS A 105 -10.93 -27.13 2.87
C LYS A 105 -10.79 -27.41 4.36
N ALA A 106 -10.00 -28.40 4.74
CA ALA A 106 -9.73 -28.71 6.14
C ALA A 106 -9.07 -27.51 6.86
N PHE A 107 -8.06 -26.89 6.25
CA PHE A 107 -7.46 -25.65 6.77
C PHE A 107 -8.50 -24.52 6.92
N SER A 108 -9.39 -24.35 5.93
CA SER A 108 -10.38 -23.26 5.94
C SER A 108 -11.48 -23.43 7.01
N ASN A 109 -11.64 -24.61 7.57
CA ASN A 109 -12.54 -24.84 8.71
C ASN A 109 -11.94 -24.39 10.05
N GLU A 110 -10.61 -24.30 10.14
CA GLU A 110 -9.87 -24.04 11.38
C GLU A 110 -9.16 -22.69 11.40
N PHE A 111 -8.76 -22.20 10.22
CA PHE A 111 -7.96 -20.98 10.05
C PHE A 111 -8.57 -20.05 9.00
N GLU A 112 -8.19 -18.78 9.08
CA GLU A 112 -8.30 -17.88 7.92
C GLU A 112 -7.27 -18.32 6.87
N VAL A 113 -7.72 -18.69 5.67
CA VAL A 113 -6.86 -19.24 4.64
C VAL A 113 -6.61 -18.22 3.54
N VAL A 114 -5.33 -18.02 3.27
CA VAL A 114 -4.81 -17.20 2.17
C VAL A 114 -4.17 -18.13 1.14
N LEU A 115 -4.58 -18.04 -0.11
CA LEU A 115 -4.03 -18.82 -1.22
C LEU A 115 -3.05 -18.00 -2.04
N ASN A 116 -2.11 -18.66 -2.71
CA ASN A 116 -1.26 -18.01 -3.69
C ASN A 116 -2.07 -17.62 -4.93
N ALA A 117 -2.22 -16.30 -5.17
CA ALA A 117 -3.01 -15.77 -6.27
C ALA A 117 -2.55 -16.26 -7.66
N SER A 118 -1.27 -16.59 -7.81
CA SER A 118 -0.71 -17.05 -9.11
C SER A 118 -1.24 -18.42 -9.53
N THR A 119 -1.62 -19.28 -8.58
CA THR A 119 -2.09 -20.66 -8.81
C THR A 119 -3.59 -20.75 -9.05
N ILE A 120 -4.35 -19.70 -8.79
CA ILE A 120 -5.81 -19.71 -8.91
C ILE A 120 -6.20 -19.30 -10.34
N ASP A 121 -6.66 -20.26 -11.13
CA ASP A 121 -7.27 -20.04 -12.43
C ASP A 121 -8.70 -20.59 -12.48
N GLU A 122 -9.31 -20.64 -13.65
CA GLU A 122 -10.68 -21.15 -13.85
C GLU A 122 -10.78 -22.63 -13.49
N ASP A 123 -9.79 -23.44 -13.87
CA ASP A 123 -9.77 -24.87 -13.56
C ASP A 123 -9.67 -25.12 -12.06
N PHE A 124 -8.80 -24.37 -11.37
CA PHE A 124 -8.70 -24.41 -9.90
C PHE A 124 -10.02 -24.03 -9.25
N TYR A 125 -10.68 -22.97 -9.73
CA TYR A 125 -11.95 -22.51 -9.20
C TYR A 125 -13.05 -23.56 -9.36
N GLN A 126 -13.24 -24.10 -10.56
CA GLN A 126 -14.29 -25.09 -10.84
C GLN A 126 -14.07 -26.39 -10.03
N LYS A 127 -12.87 -26.92 -10.00
CA LYS A 127 -12.53 -28.09 -9.20
C LYS A 127 -12.67 -27.85 -7.70
N GLY A 128 -12.32 -26.64 -7.23
CA GLY A 128 -12.51 -26.23 -5.84
C GLY A 128 -13.99 -26.23 -5.43
N LEU A 129 -14.88 -25.71 -6.28
CA LEU A 129 -16.33 -25.76 -6.06
C LEU A 129 -16.86 -27.19 -5.97
N GLU A 130 -16.43 -28.07 -6.90
CA GLU A 130 -16.79 -29.50 -6.89
C GLU A 130 -16.37 -30.21 -5.59
N LYS A 131 -15.24 -29.80 -5.01
CA LYS A 131 -14.73 -30.29 -3.71
C LYS A 131 -15.31 -29.56 -2.50
N GLY A 132 -16.17 -28.59 -2.74
CA GLY A 132 -16.90 -27.84 -1.70
C GLY A 132 -16.07 -26.78 -0.99
N LEU A 133 -15.11 -26.12 -1.71
CA LEU A 133 -14.47 -24.90 -1.22
C LEU A 133 -15.44 -23.73 -1.32
N ASP A 134 -15.47 -22.92 -0.28
CA ASP A 134 -16.17 -21.63 -0.25
C ASP A 134 -15.18 -20.49 -0.50
N PHE A 135 -15.06 -20.07 -1.75
CA PHE A 135 -14.11 -19.04 -2.17
C PHE A 135 -14.40 -17.67 -1.52
N THR A 136 -15.63 -17.43 -1.03
CA THR A 136 -15.96 -16.16 -0.36
C THR A 136 -15.29 -16.01 1.01
N LYS A 137 -14.82 -17.12 1.58
CA LYS A 137 -14.07 -17.16 2.84
C LYS A 137 -12.56 -17.18 2.66
N LEU A 138 -12.09 -17.32 1.41
CA LEU A 138 -10.67 -17.41 1.08
C LEU A 138 -10.14 -16.06 0.60
N ILE A 139 -8.84 -15.89 0.74
CA ILE A 139 -8.12 -14.69 0.32
C ILE A 139 -7.07 -15.12 -0.72
N ALA A 140 -6.92 -14.38 -1.79
CA ALA A 140 -5.85 -14.56 -2.78
C ALA A 140 -4.76 -13.53 -2.53
N CYS A 141 -3.55 -13.97 -2.20
CA CYS A 141 -2.39 -13.12 -1.97
C CYS A 141 -1.38 -13.28 -3.10
N HIS A 142 -1.06 -12.20 -3.79
CA HIS A 142 0.02 -12.20 -4.76
C HIS A 142 1.37 -12.37 -4.08
N ASN A 143 2.35 -12.90 -4.82
CA ASN A 143 3.75 -12.90 -4.36
C ASN A 143 4.34 -11.49 -4.44
N PHE A 144 5.40 -11.26 -3.67
CA PHE A 144 6.33 -10.17 -3.91
C PHE A 144 7.53 -10.67 -4.75
N TYR A 145 8.20 -9.74 -5.42
CA TYR A 145 9.29 -10.05 -6.35
C TYR A 145 10.56 -9.31 -5.93
N PRO A 146 11.52 -10.01 -5.27
CA PRO A 146 12.73 -9.37 -4.74
C PRO A 146 13.68 -8.85 -5.81
N ARG A 147 13.75 -9.58 -6.95
CA ARG A 147 14.65 -9.22 -8.04
C ARG A 147 14.02 -8.14 -8.91
N LYS A 148 14.78 -7.06 -9.18
CA LYS A 148 14.41 -6.01 -10.12
C LYS A 148 14.05 -6.59 -11.49
N ASP A 149 13.10 -5.95 -12.16
CA ASP A 149 12.56 -6.31 -13.48
C ASP A 149 11.79 -7.63 -13.51
N THR A 150 11.42 -8.21 -12.34
CA THR A 150 10.61 -9.43 -12.26
C THR A 150 9.24 -9.24 -11.63
N GLY A 151 8.95 -8.07 -11.10
CA GLY A 151 7.62 -7.71 -10.60
C GLY A 151 6.57 -7.74 -11.71
N LEU A 152 5.31 -7.86 -11.33
CA LEU A 152 4.21 -8.05 -12.29
C LEU A 152 3.84 -6.75 -13.00
N ASP A 153 3.30 -6.92 -14.21
CA ASP A 153 2.72 -5.84 -15.02
C ASP A 153 1.34 -5.42 -14.48
N LYS A 154 1.05 -4.11 -14.49
CA LYS A 154 -0.21 -3.55 -13.96
C LYS A 154 -1.44 -4.06 -14.69
N ASP A 155 -1.42 -4.09 -16.02
CA ASP A 155 -2.57 -4.52 -16.80
C ASP A 155 -2.85 -6.01 -16.60
N TRP A 156 -1.79 -6.80 -16.42
CA TRP A 156 -1.92 -8.21 -16.09
C TRP A 156 -2.58 -8.38 -14.71
N ILE A 157 -2.14 -7.63 -13.69
CA ILE A 157 -2.71 -7.65 -12.34
C ILE A 157 -4.19 -7.26 -12.36
N ILE A 158 -4.56 -6.20 -13.07
CA ILE A 158 -5.97 -5.77 -13.17
C ILE A 158 -6.83 -6.91 -13.73
N ARG A 159 -6.37 -7.55 -14.82
CA ARG A 159 -7.10 -8.69 -15.40
C ARG A 159 -7.19 -9.87 -14.44
N LYS A 160 -6.10 -10.19 -13.74
CA LYS A 160 -6.05 -11.28 -12.75
C LYS A 160 -6.98 -11.00 -11.58
N ASN A 161 -6.91 -9.80 -11.00
CA ASN A 161 -7.71 -9.42 -9.84
C ASN A 161 -9.21 -9.35 -10.16
N LYS A 162 -9.59 -8.90 -11.36
CA LYS A 162 -11.00 -8.98 -11.82
C LYS A 162 -11.51 -10.41 -11.79
N LYS A 163 -10.72 -11.40 -12.23
CA LYS A 163 -11.10 -12.82 -12.17
C LYS A 163 -11.20 -13.32 -10.74
N LEU A 164 -10.20 -13.03 -9.89
CA LEU A 164 -10.21 -13.43 -8.48
C LEU A 164 -11.43 -12.86 -7.73
N LYS A 165 -11.77 -11.59 -7.98
CA LYS A 165 -12.97 -10.96 -7.44
C LYS A 165 -14.26 -11.62 -7.95
N ALA A 166 -14.32 -11.98 -9.23
CA ALA A 166 -15.47 -12.70 -9.80
C ALA A 166 -15.65 -14.10 -9.17
N PHE A 167 -14.59 -14.72 -8.70
CA PHE A 167 -14.63 -15.96 -7.92
C PHE A 167 -15.03 -15.76 -6.44
N GLY A 168 -15.22 -14.52 -6.01
CA GLY A 168 -15.60 -14.17 -4.63
C GLY A 168 -14.44 -13.96 -3.67
N LEU A 169 -13.19 -14.06 -4.12
CA LEU A 169 -12.00 -13.91 -3.30
C LEU A 169 -11.73 -12.45 -2.94
N LYS A 170 -11.23 -12.22 -1.72
CA LYS A 170 -10.50 -11.00 -1.39
C LYS A 170 -9.09 -11.08 -1.98
N VAL A 171 -8.52 -9.92 -2.29
CA VAL A 171 -7.19 -9.83 -2.91
C VAL A 171 -6.22 -9.09 -2.00
N MET A 172 -5.05 -9.70 -1.77
CA MET A 172 -3.89 -9.12 -1.09
C MET A 172 -2.74 -8.89 -2.06
N MET A 173 -2.03 -7.77 -1.88
CA MET A 173 -0.84 -7.42 -2.66
C MET A 173 0.25 -6.86 -1.75
N PHE A 174 1.51 -6.95 -2.18
CA PHE A 174 2.63 -6.35 -1.50
C PHE A 174 3.11 -5.07 -2.21
N ILE A 175 3.53 -4.09 -1.42
CA ILE A 175 4.24 -2.90 -1.87
C ILE A 175 5.61 -2.82 -1.17
N SER A 176 6.56 -2.10 -1.77
CA SER A 176 7.87 -1.90 -1.14
C SER A 176 7.76 -0.98 0.07
N GLY A 177 8.58 -1.23 1.10
CA GLY A 177 8.84 -0.25 2.15
C GLY A 177 9.87 0.81 1.69
N ASP A 178 10.02 1.89 2.42
CA ASP A 178 10.93 3.00 2.08
C ASP A 178 12.08 3.19 3.09
N GLU A 179 11.98 2.61 4.31
CA GLU A 179 12.95 2.83 5.38
C GLU A 179 14.01 1.72 5.47
N LYS A 180 13.59 0.44 5.46
CA LYS A 180 14.52 -0.70 5.51
C LYS A 180 14.10 -1.79 4.55
N LYS A 181 14.90 -1.98 3.51
CA LYS A 181 14.69 -3.03 2.51
C LYS A 181 15.16 -4.39 3.05
N ARG A 182 14.50 -5.46 2.58
CA ARG A 182 14.88 -6.83 2.91
C ARG A 182 16.01 -7.34 2.02
N GLY A 183 17.01 -7.99 2.66
CA GLY A 183 18.07 -8.72 1.95
C GLY A 183 17.59 -10.05 1.33
N PRO A 184 18.44 -10.72 0.55
CA PRO A 184 19.82 -10.33 0.24
C PRO A 184 19.96 -9.27 -0.87
N VAL A 185 18.88 -8.94 -1.60
CA VAL A 185 18.96 -8.07 -2.80
C VAL A 185 18.81 -6.58 -2.45
N PHE A 186 18.02 -6.24 -1.43
CA PHE A 186 17.75 -4.87 -0.97
C PHE A 186 17.12 -3.93 -2.04
N GLU A 187 16.42 -4.49 -3.00
CA GLU A 187 15.76 -3.74 -4.10
C GLU A 187 14.26 -3.51 -3.88
N GLY A 188 13.74 -3.91 -2.71
CA GLY A 188 12.32 -3.82 -2.40
C GLY A 188 11.53 -5.08 -2.76
N LEU A 189 10.36 -5.23 -2.13
CA LEU A 189 9.52 -6.42 -2.24
C LEU A 189 8.09 -6.09 -2.73
N PRO A 190 7.92 -5.49 -3.90
CA PRO A 190 6.61 -5.20 -4.45
C PRO A 190 6.02 -6.41 -5.19
N THR A 191 4.70 -6.46 -5.32
CA THR A 191 4.01 -7.33 -6.29
C THR A 191 4.14 -6.78 -7.71
N VAL A 192 3.91 -5.47 -7.88
CA VAL A 192 3.96 -4.78 -9.18
C VAL A 192 5.30 -4.10 -9.36
N GLU A 193 5.95 -4.27 -10.52
CA GLU A 193 7.28 -3.72 -10.74
C GLU A 193 7.35 -2.20 -10.59
N ALA A 194 6.34 -1.49 -11.06
CA ALA A 194 6.28 -0.03 -10.94
C ALA A 194 6.33 0.48 -9.49
N HIS A 195 5.84 -0.30 -8.53
CA HIS A 195 5.87 0.05 -7.10
C HIS A 195 7.27 -0.03 -6.48
N ARG A 196 8.26 -0.56 -7.17
CA ARG A 196 9.64 -0.64 -6.68
C ARG A 196 10.29 0.72 -6.47
N SER A 197 9.97 1.68 -7.34
CA SER A 197 10.50 3.05 -7.30
C SER A 197 9.47 4.12 -6.92
N GLN A 198 8.23 3.71 -6.68
CA GLN A 198 7.13 4.60 -6.32
C GLN A 198 7.06 4.78 -4.79
N SER A 199 6.53 5.92 -4.30
CA SER A 199 6.34 6.10 -2.85
C SER A 199 5.38 5.05 -2.28
N VAL A 200 5.55 4.72 -1.01
CA VAL A 200 4.70 3.73 -0.31
C VAL A 200 3.24 4.14 -0.37
N PHE A 201 2.95 5.40 -0.08
CA PHE A 201 1.58 5.93 -0.09
C PHE A 201 0.96 5.90 -1.48
N THR A 202 1.70 6.32 -2.52
CA THR A 202 1.19 6.28 -3.90
C THR A 202 0.90 4.85 -4.34
N SER A 203 1.80 3.90 -4.04
CA SER A 203 1.62 2.48 -4.32
C SER A 203 0.42 1.90 -3.59
N PHE A 204 0.20 2.30 -2.33
CA PHE A 204 -0.95 1.89 -1.53
C PHE A 204 -2.28 2.35 -2.14
N VAL A 205 -2.38 3.63 -2.49
CA VAL A 205 -3.60 4.19 -3.13
C VAL A 205 -3.87 3.52 -4.47
N GLU A 206 -2.83 3.32 -5.30
CA GLU A 206 -2.97 2.63 -6.59
C GLU A 206 -3.45 1.18 -6.43
N CYS A 207 -2.95 0.44 -5.44
CA CYS A 207 -3.43 -0.92 -5.16
C CYS A 207 -4.93 -0.97 -4.90
N LEU A 208 -5.47 -0.01 -4.16
CA LEU A 208 -6.89 0.04 -3.83
C LEU A 208 -7.76 0.56 -4.98
N GLU A 209 -7.33 1.66 -5.62
CA GLU A 209 -8.14 2.39 -6.60
C GLU A 209 -8.15 1.74 -7.98
N ASP A 210 -7.00 1.24 -8.45
CA ASP A 210 -6.85 0.71 -9.81
C ASP A 210 -6.65 -0.81 -9.84
N LEU A 211 -5.90 -1.36 -8.88
CA LEU A 211 -5.50 -2.76 -8.90
C LEU A 211 -6.47 -3.69 -8.17
N LEU A 212 -7.56 -3.17 -7.63
CA LEU A 212 -8.65 -3.91 -6.99
C LEU A 212 -8.22 -4.74 -5.77
N ALA A 213 -7.17 -4.33 -5.06
CA ALA A 213 -6.76 -4.96 -3.82
C ALA A 213 -7.72 -4.61 -2.68
N ASP A 214 -7.96 -5.55 -1.76
CA ASP A 214 -8.68 -5.31 -0.51
C ASP A 214 -7.71 -5.04 0.65
N GLU A 215 -6.56 -5.69 0.59
CA GLU A 215 -5.51 -5.63 1.61
C GLU A 215 -4.16 -5.35 0.94
N VAL A 216 -3.38 -4.46 1.52
CA VAL A 216 -2.05 -4.09 1.01
C VAL A 216 -1.03 -4.26 2.12
N LEU A 217 0.03 -5.04 1.87
CA LEU A 217 1.07 -5.36 2.83
C LEU A 217 2.38 -4.69 2.44
N ILE A 218 3.08 -4.14 3.44
CA ILE A 218 4.49 -3.74 3.27
C ILE A 218 5.32 -5.02 3.21
N GLY A 219 5.96 -5.28 2.06
CA GLY A 219 6.76 -6.49 1.85
C GLY A 219 8.15 -6.41 2.48
N ASP A 220 8.72 -5.23 2.57
CA ASP A 220 10.04 -4.99 3.16
C ASP A 220 10.02 -5.01 4.70
N ILE A 221 11.20 -4.91 5.32
CA ILE A 221 11.36 -4.97 6.78
C ILE A 221 10.67 -3.77 7.45
N LYS A 222 10.73 -2.57 6.82
CA LYS A 222 10.17 -1.37 7.43
C LYS A 222 9.70 -0.34 6.39
N ALA A 223 8.55 0.27 6.68
CA ALA A 223 8.11 1.52 6.05
C ALA A 223 8.18 2.66 7.07
N SER A 224 8.42 3.87 6.58
CA SER A 224 8.54 5.06 7.42
C SER A 224 7.21 5.43 8.09
N ARG A 225 7.30 5.97 9.30
CA ARG A 225 6.13 6.46 10.03
C ARG A 225 5.38 7.55 9.25
N LYS A 226 6.10 8.36 8.47
CA LYS A 226 5.53 9.40 7.60
C LYS A 226 4.58 8.79 6.56
N GLU A 227 5.02 7.76 5.86
CA GLU A 227 4.21 7.09 4.85
C GLU A 227 3.01 6.34 5.49
N LEU A 228 3.23 5.66 6.62
CA LEU A 228 2.15 5.00 7.37
C LEU A 228 1.08 5.99 7.86
N ALA A 229 1.47 7.19 8.28
CA ALA A 229 0.52 8.23 8.68
C ALA A 229 -0.34 8.74 7.51
N LYS A 230 0.23 8.88 6.30
CA LYS A 230 -0.52 9.22 5.09
C LYS A 230 -1.54 8.12 4.73
N ILE A 231 -1.11 6.84 4.81
CA ILE A 231 -1.98 5.69 4.58
C ILE A 231 -3.14 5.68 5.58
N GLN A 232 -2.87 5.90 6.87
CA GLN A 232 -3.90 5.92 7.90
C GLN A 232 -4.91 7.04 7.66
N ASP A 233 -4.45 8.24 7.33
CA ASP A 233 -5.34 9.37 7.03
C ASP A 233 -6.21 9.11 5.79
N TYR A 234 -5.64 8.42 4.78
CA TYR A 234 -6.42 7.99 3.62
C TYR A 234 -7.48 6.94 4.00
N ILE A 235 -7.14 5.95 4.81
CA ILE A 235 -8.09 4.92 5.25
C ILE A 235 -9.22 5.53 6.09
N ASP A 236 -8.90 6.40 7.03
CA ASP A 236 -9.88 6.95 8.00
C ASP A 236 -10.73 8.08 7.41
N ASN A 237 -10.13 8.95 6.62
CA ASN A 237 -10.72 10.23 6.22
C ASN A 237 -10.86 10.41 4.71
N GLY A 238 -10.29 9.52 3.89
CA GLY A 238 -10.25 9.63 2.43
C GLY A 238 -9.38 10.80 1.95
N VAL A 239 -8.36 11.21 2.73
CA VAL A 239 -7.50 12.36 2.41
C VAL A 239 -6.29 11.92 1.61
N ILE A 240 -6.11 12.47 0.41
CA ILE A 240 -4.90 12.30 -0.39
C ILE A 240 -3.86 13.35 0.03
N THR A 241 -2.76 12.91 0.62
CA THR A 241 -1.66 13.77 1.02
C THR A 241 -0.69 13.97 -0.16
N LEU A 242 -0.48 15.22 -0.54
CA LEU A 242 0.45 15.64 -1.59
C LEU A 242 1.67 16.33 -0.97
N GLU A 243 2.85 15.81 -1.22
CA GLU A 243 4.10 16.49 -0.89
C GLU A 243 4.32 17.63 -1.89
N VAL A 244 4.71 18.80 -1.40
CA VAL A 244 4.86 20.01 -2.23
C VAL A 244 6.18 20.70 -1.98
N GLU A 245 6.72 21.30 -3.05
CA GLU A 245 7.90 22.14 -3.04
C GLU A 245 7.55 23.59 -3.40
N HIS A 246 8.30 24.52 -2.84
CA HIS A 246 8.24 25.95 -3.20
C HIS A 246 6.84 26.58 -3.12
N LEU A 247 5.93 26.02 -2.31
CA LEU A 247 4.61 26.64 -2.13
C LEU A 247 4.74 27.98 -1.44
N SER A 248 4.46 29.07 -2.16
CA SER A 248 4.62 30.44 -1.67
C SER A 248 3.53 30.87 -0.70
N ASP A 249 2.35 30.21 -0.72
CA ASP A 249 1.24 30.49 0.18
C ASP A 249 1.09 29.39 1.21
N LEU A 250 1.69 29.59 2.38
CA LEU A 250 1.74 28.62 3.48
C LEU A 250 0.38 28.40 4.16
N ASP A 251 -0.62 29.25 3.93
CA ASP A 251 -1.97 29.07 4.49
C ASP A 251 -2.64 27.77 4.00
N TYR A 252 -2.13 27.17 2.93
CA TYR A 252 -2.63 25.91 2.38
C TYR A 252 -1.93 24.66 2.94
N ILE A 253 -0.78 24.81 3.63
CA ILE A 253 -0.05 23.68 4.23
C ILE A 253 -0.87 23.06 5.37
N ASP A 254 -0.87 21.74 5.47
CA ASP A 254 -1.57 20.91 6.48
C ASP A 254 -3.08 21.15 6.59
N ARG A 255 -3.64 21.94 5.68
CA ARG A 255 -5.08 22.19 5.64
C ARG A 255 -5.78 21.11 4.81
N CYS A 256 -6.88 20.56 5.34
CA CYS A 256 -7.74 19.68 4.57
C CYS A 256 -8.52 20.52 3.54
N LEU A 257 -8.30 20.20 2.27
CA LEU A 257 -8.89 20.85 1.10
C LEU A 257 -9.75 19.83 0.36
N SER A 258 -10.63 20.32 -0.53
CA SER A 258 -11.51 19.47 -1.31
C SER A 258 -11.50 19.87 -2.78
N ASN A 259 -11.47 18.86 -3.68
CA ASN A 259 -11.75 19.11 -5.09
C ASN A 259 -13.23 19.40 -5.30
N ARG A 260 -13.55 20.24 -6.27
CA ARG A 260 -14.94 20.48 -6.65
C ARG A 260 -15.61 19.19 -7.13
N LYS A 261 -16.93 19.10 -6.90
CA LYS A 261 -17.76 17.96 -7.37
C LYS A 261 -17.86 17.90 -8.90
N ASP A 262 -17.85 19.05 -9.56
CA ASP A 262 -17.75 19.20 -11.01
C ASP A 262 -16.28 19.09 -11.42
N VAL A 263 -15.81 17.86 -11.63
CA VAL A 263 -14.40 17.54 -11.91
C VAL A 263 -13.96 18.15 -13.24
N ALA A 264 -12.94 19.02 -13.19
CA ALA A 264 -12.33 19.55 -14.40
C ALA A 264 -11.34 18.54 -15.02
N MET A 265 -11.25 18.54 -16.36
CA MET A 265 -10.41 17.61 -17.10
C MET A 265 -8.90 17.85 -16.84
N ASN A 266 -8.49 19.11 -16.80
CA ASN A 266 -7.08 19.52 -16.83
C ASN A 266 -6.51 19.90 -15.45
N VAL A 267 -7.36 20.17 -14.46
CA VAL A 267 -6.93 20.67 -13.14
C VAL A 267 -7.78 20.09 -12.01
N VAL A 268 -7.19 19.99 -10.81
CA VAL A 268 -7.91 19.91 -9.53
C VAL A 268 -8.29 21.33 -9.16
N ARG A 269 -9.51 21.57 -8.69
CA ARG A 269 -10.01 22.91 -8.31
C ARG A 269 -10.36 22.94 -6.84
N CYS A 270 -9.62 23.71 -6.04
CA CYS A 270 -9.84 23.79 -4.61
C CYS A 270 -11.11 24.60 -4.26
N VAL A 271 -12.02 23.96 -3.53
CA VAL A 271 -13.27 24.61 -3.07
C VAL A 271 -12.96 25.71 -2.07
N GLU A 272 -12.11 25.45 -1.10
CA GLU A 272 -11.83 26.31 0.05
C GLU A 272 -11.12 27.62 -0.34
N SER A 273 -10.38 27.62 -1.44
CA SER A 273 -9.67 28.81 -1.92
C SER A 273 -10.60 29.99 -2.20
N ARG A 274 -11.82 29.73 -2.68
CA ARG A 274 -12.81 30.76 -3.01
C ARG A 274 -13.89 30.96 -1.94
N THR A 275 -14.06 30.00 -1.04
CA THR A 275 -15.13 30.03 -0.03
C THR A 275 -14.65 30.44 1.35
N VAL A 276 -13.49 29.94 1.77
CA VAL A 276 -12.94 30.14 3.10
C VAL A 276 -11.75 31.09 3.08
N LEU A 277 -10.77 30.87 2.22
CA LEU A 277 -9.52 31.64 2.21
C LEU A 277 -9.62 32.96 1.46
N LYS A 278 -10.45 33.04 0.42
CA LYS A 278 -10.85 34.30 -0.30
C LYS A 278 -9.72 35.32 -0.47
N LYS A 279 -8.58 34.91 -0.99
CA LYS A 279 -7.45 35.82 -1.28
C LYS A 279 -7.88 36.91 -2.26
N GLN A 280 -7.48 38.16 -1.99
CA GLN A 280 -7.74 39.32 -2.82
C GLN A 280 -6.44 40.05 -3.12
N ASP A 281 -6.49 40.99 -4.09
CA ASP A 281 -5.34 41.83 -4.49
C ASP A 281 -4.10 40.99 -4.89
N ILE A 282 -4.36 39.88 -5.61
CA ILE A 282 -3.30 38.99 -6.08
C ILE A 282 -2.73 39.57 -7.37
N VAL A 283 -1.58 40.22 -7.25
CA VAL A 283 -0.91 40.80 -8.41
C VAL A 283 -0.34 39.70 -9.32
N PRO A 284 -0.29 39.94 -10.66
CA PRO A 284 0.33 39.00 -11.58
C PRO A 284 1.83 38.84 -11.31
N TYR A 285 2.29 37.61 -11.15
CA TYR A 285 3.71 37.23 -11.10
C TYR A 285 3.87 35.77 -11.52
N ASN A 286 5.06 35.38 -11.98
CA ASN A 286 5.41 34.01 -12.36
C ASN A 286 4.34 33.33 -13.23
N THR A 287 3.90 34.04 -14.29
CA THR A 287 2.85 33.59 -15.22
C THR A 287 3.48 32.78 -16.38
N VAL A 288 4.03 31.64 -16.04
CA VAL A 288 4.79 30.76 -16.93
C VAL A 288 3.98 29.54 -17.39
N GLN A 289 4.57 28.71 -18.24
CA GLN A 289 4.02 27.41 -18.62
C GLN A 289 3.79 26.53 -17.37
N ARG A 290 2.75 25.72 -17.38
CA ARG A 290 2.28 24.95 -16.25
C ARG A 290 2.32 23.47 -16.55
N GLU A 291 3.27 22.77 -15.97
CA GLU A 291 3.46 21.32 -16.11
C GLU A 291 2.54 20.54 -15.13
N ILE A 292 2.50 19.22 -15.27
CA ILE A 292 1.75 18.36 -14.34
C ILE A 292 2.31 18.54 -12.91
N GLY A 293 1.42 18.78 -11.96
CA GLY A 293 1.78 19.03 -10.56
C GLY A 293 1.95 20.50 -10.22
N THR A 294 2.01 21.41 -11.21
CA THR A 294 2.07 22.85 -10.93
C THR A 294 0.87 23.30 -10.10
N ILE A 295 1.11 23.99 -8.99
CA ILE A 295 0.09 24.62 -8.15
C ILE A 295 -0.04 26.07 -8.56
N THR A 296 -1.27 26.49 -8.84
CA THR A 296 -1.54 27.83 -9.41
C THR A 296 -2.58 28.59 -8.59
N MET A 297 -2.54 29.91 -8.72
CA MET A 297 -3.50 30.85 -8.13
C MET A 297 -3.94 31.85 -9.20
N ASP A 298 -5.24 31.97 -9.43
CA ASP A 298 -5.79 32.99 -10.32
C ASP A 298 -5.54 34.38 -9.74
N ASN A 299 -4.95 35.29 -10.52
CA ASN A 299 -4.62 36.66 -10.13
C ASN A 299 -5.76 37.66 -10.46
N GLU A 300 -5.56 38.96 -10.16
CA GLU A 300 -6.55 40.02 -10.33
C GLU A 300 -7.07 40.14 -11.76
N ARG A 301 -6.27 39.78 -12.78
CA ARG A 301 -6.66 39.84 -14.21
C ARG A 301 -7.74 38.83 -14.54
N TYR A 302 -7.98 37.80 -13.69
CA TYR A 302 -9.06 36.86 -13.84
C TYR A 302 -10.40 37.38 -13.28
N GLY A 303 -10.42 38.58 -12.69
CA GLY A 303 -11.61 39.22 -12.15
C GLY A 303 -12.32 38.36 -11.11
N ARG A 304 -13.57 37.99 -11.36
CA ARG A 304 -14.39 37.21 -10.41
C ARG A 304 -13.82 35.84 -10.03
N TYR A 305 -12.83 35.32 -10.75
CA TYR A 305 -12.18 34.03 -10.48
C TYR A 305 -10.90 34.20 -9.63
N GLN A 306 -10.45 35.42 -9.39
CA GLN A 306 -9.29 35.70 -8.54
C GLN A 306 -9.31 34.88 -7.26
N GLY A 307 -8.16 34.32 -6.88
CA GLY A 307 -7.98 33.52 -5.68
C GLY A 307 -8.40 32.04 -5.82
N GLU A 308 -8.74 31.58 -7.01
CA GLU A 308 -8.95 30.14 -7.21
C GLU A 308 -7.61 29.40 -7.26
N LEU A 309 -7.41 28.47 -6.32
CA LEU A 309 -6.26 27.58 -6.29
C LEU A 309 -6.55 26.34 -7.12
N GLN A 310 -5.61 25.96 -7.99
CA GLN A 310 -5.71 24.77 -8.82
C GLN A 310 -4.40 23.97 -8.80
N ILE A 311 -4.49 22.65 -9.09
CA ILE A 311 -3.33 21.78 -9.34
C ILE A 311 -3.47 21.24 -10.77
N VAL A 312 -2.43 21.38 -11.56
CA VAL A 312 -2.43 20.99 -12.97
C VAL A 312 -2.32 19.47 -13.13
N LYS A 313 -3.23 18.85 -13.86
CA LYS A 313 -3.23 17.41 -14.20
C LYS A 313 -2.70 17.13 -15.62
N ARG A 314 -2.73 18.12 -16.51
CA ARG A 314 -2.24 18.04 -17.89
C ARG A 314 -1.53 19.33 -18.21
N PRO A 315 -0.42 19.31 -18.97
CA PRO A 315 0.32 20.53 -19.30
C PRO A 315 -0.58 21.63 -19.91
N LEU A 316 -0.38 22.85 -19.48
CA LEU A 316 -1.12 24.02 -19.90
C LEU A 316 -0.13 25.15 -20.28
N GLU A 317 -0.50 25.91 -21.31
CA GLU A 317 0.26 27.08 -21.74
C GLU A 317 0.31 28.17 -20.66
N ALA A 318 1.28 29.07 -20.76
CA ALA A 318 1.36 30.25 -19.92
C ALA A 318 0.08 31.11 -20.07
N ASP A 319 -0.40 31.66 -18.95
CA ASP A 319 -1.55 32.57 -18.92
C ASP A 319 -1.24 33.71 -17.94
N GLU A 320 -1.25 34.95 -18.44
CA GLU A 320 -0.96 36.13 -17.64
C GLU A 320 -1.92 36.36 -16.45
N ARG A 321 -3.05 35.65 -16.43
CA ARG A 321 -4.07 35.69 -15.38
C ARG A 321 -3.84 34.67 -14.28
N VAL A 322 -2.82 33.79 -14.42
CA VAL A 322 -2.57 32.64 -13.54
C VAL A 322 -1.15 32.63 -13.04
N ASN A 323 -0.98 32.77 -11.74
CA ASN A 323 0.32 32.70 -11.08
C ASN A 323 0.67 31.26 -10.75
N VAL A 324 1.90 30.85 -11.03
CA VAL A 324 2.47 29.61 -10.50
C VAL A 324 3.02 29.90 -9.10
N ILE A 325 2.50 29.18 -8.10
CA ILE A 325 2.75 29.41 -6.67
C ILE A 325 3.46 28.26 -5.96
N GLY A 326 3.63 27.13 -6.63
CA GLY A 326 4.30 25.94 -6.08
C GLY A 326 4.22 24.75 -7.01
N GLU A 327 4.76 23.64 -6.56
CA GLU A 327 4.77 22.38 -7.30
C GLU A 327 4.57 21.17 -6.38
N VAL A 328 3.80 20.20 -6.84
CA VAL A 328 3.67 18.86 -6.23
C VAL A 328 4.93 18.06 -6.56
N CYS A 329 5.54 17.46 -5.53
CA CYS A 329 6.73 16.63 -5.70
C CYS A 329 6.48 15.43 -6.62
N GLU A 330 7.51 14.98 -7.32
CA GLU A 330 7.42 13.84 -8.26
C GLU A 330 6.84 12.58 -7.59
N SER A 331 7.21 12.32 -6.33
CA SER A 331 6.69 11.21 -5.50
C SER A 331 5.16 11.20 -5.36
N SER A 332 4.51 12.36 -5.48
CA SER A 332 3.07 12.54 -5.27
C SER A 332 2.29 12.85 -6.56
N LYS A 333 2.95 13.14 -7.69
CA LYS A 333 2.24 13.46 -8.96
C LYS A 333 1.32 12.33 -9.42
N GLY A 334 1.68 11.07 -9.19
CA GLY A 334 0.84 9.90 -9.50
C GLY A 334 -0.50 9.89 -8.75
N LEU A 335 -0.61 10.61 -7.63
CA LEU A 335 -1.84 10.69 -6.83
C LEU A 335 -2.90 11.63 -7.44
N LEU A 336 -2.52 12.55 -8.33
CA LEU A 336 -3.42 13.55 -8.88
C LEU A 336 -4.60 12.94 -9.66
N GLN A 337 -4.42 11.76 -10.24
CA GLN A 337 -5.49 11.04 -10.94
C GLN A 337 -6.58 10.51 -10.02
N TYR A 338 -6.27 10.30 -8.73
CA TYR A 338 -7.21 9.81 -7.72
C TYR A 338 -7.97 10.94 -7.02
N ILE A 339 -7.63 12.21 -7.30
CA ILE A 339 -8.40 13.36 -6.83
C ILE A 339 -9.60 13.56 -7.75
N LYS A 340 -10.69 12.86 -7.44
CA LYS A 340 -11.98 12.85 -8.18
C LYS A 340 -12.96 13.86 -7.58
N ASP A 341 -14.26 13.68 -7.80
CA ASP A 341 -15.32 14.56 -7.30
C ASP A 341 -15.37 14.59 -5.76
N GLY A 342 -15.22 15.77 -5.19
CA GLY A 342 -15.25 15.96 -3.73
C GLY A 342 -14.12 15.31 -2.96
N THR A 343 -13.12 14.70 -3.61
CA THR A 343 -11.98 14.08 -2.93
C THR A 343 -11.26 15.10 -2.06
N LYS A 344 -11.03 14.73 -0.82
CA LYS A 344 -10.23 15.52 0.12
C LYS A 344 -8.74 15.34 -0.17
N PHE A 345 -7.99 16.42 -0.06
CA PHE A 345 -6.53 16.39 -0.17
C PHE A 345 -5.89 17.40 0.77
N LYS A 346 -4.61 17.24 1.04
CA LYS A 346 -3.81 18.21 1.79
C LYS A 346 -2.40 18.33 1.23
N PHE A 347 -1.80 19.51 1.37
CA PHE A 347 -0.41 19.73 1.08
C PHE A 347 0.43 19.55 2.34
N VAL A 348 1.59 18.89 2.20
CA VAL A 348 2.63 18.85 3.22
C VAL A 348 3.95 19.32 2.58
N GLY A 349 4.65 20.22 3.26
CA GLY A 349 5.96 20.66 2.80
C GLY A 349 6.99 19.55 2.91
N VAL A 350 7.93 19.49 1.96
CA VAL A 350 9.11 18.63 2.08
C VAL A 350 10.20 19.40 2.84
N ASP A 351 10.66 18.85 3.97
CA ASP A 351 11.82 19.37 4.67
C ASP A 351 13.07 19.21 3.81
N LYS A 352 13.79 20.30 3.56
CA LYS A 352 15.00 20.32 2.72
C LYS A 352 16.15 19.46 3.24
N ASP A 353 16.07 18.96 4.46
CA ASP A 353 17.16 18.24 5.12
C ASP A 353 17.17 16.71 4.83
N GLU A 354 16.11 16.13 4.26
CA GLU A 354 16.07 14.68 3.98
C GLU A 354 16.70 14.27 2.63
N ASN A 355 16.94 15.19 1.70
CA ASN A 355 17.49 14.88 0.36
C ASN A 355 19.03 14.74 0.31
N ASN A 356 19.75 14.84 1.43
CA ASN A 356 21.21 14.75 1.46
C ASN A 356 21.77 13.36 1.84
N HIS A 357 20.96 12.32 1.91
CA HIS A 357 21.42 10.96 2.24
C HIS A 357 21.36 9.94 1.09
N VAL A 358 21.18 10.38 -0.16
CA VAL A 358 21.29 9.48 -1.32
C VAL A 358 22.44 9.95 -2.22
N SER A 359 23.67 9.81 -1.71
CA SER A 359 24.88 9.66 -2.53
C SER A 359 26.04 9.28 -1.61
N LEU A 360 26.30 7.99 -1.46
CA LEU A 360 27.67 7.41 -1.35
C LEU A 360 27.53 5.89 -1.52
#